data_93db315b2069ad9d39a35a34b9162c44
#
_entry.id   93db315b2069ad9d39a35a34b9162c44
#
_cell.length_a   1.000
_cell.length_b   1.000
_cell.length_c   1.000
_cell.angle_alpha   90.00
_cell.angle_beta   90.00
_cell.angle_gamma   90.00
#
_symmetry.space_group_name_H-M   'P 1'
#
loop_
_entity.id
_entity.type
_entity.pdbx_description
1 polymer ?
#
loop_
_entity_poly.entity_id
_entity_poly.type
_entity_poly.pdbx_seq_one_letter_code
_entity_poly.pdbx_strand_id
1 'polypeptide(L)'
;GGTNADGVYIVRPSGSLSIKTSRIHGTLVVILGAGKRVQVNDRVLIHPYRADYPTLIIKGDAEFNFISDNLSETLALTNFNPPGAPYNGVTDILPLGSYPSEIQGLVHVTGIVTMKQTSRIRGVVLAAGTGADAINIEDTPELIYTPSLFTAPPQWYTKEVRMPIQLGTWSQPAN
;
A
#
# COMPACT_ATOMS: atom_id res chain seq x y z
N GLY A 1 5.92 12.11 -22.81
CA GLY A 1 6.31 11.19 -21.76
C GLY A 1 5.81 9.80 -22.10
N GLY A 2 6.66 8.78 -21.95
CA GLY A 2 6.26 7.40 -22.22
C GLY A 2 5.10 7.00 -21.31
N THR A 3 4.16 6.22 -21.83
CA THR A 3 3.08 5.64 -21.05
C THR A 3 3.67 4.59 -20.11
N ASN A 4 3.37 4.71 -18.80
CA ASN A 4 3.72 3.68 -17.81
C ASN A 4 2.68 2.56 -17.90
N ALA A 5 2.91 1.60 -18.80
CA ALA A 5 1.95 0.55 -19.12
C ALA A 5 1.61 -0.36 -17.92
N ASP A 6 2.53 -0.49 -16.96
CA ASP A 6 2.33 -1.32 -15.77
C ASP A 6 1.82 -0.52 -14.56
N GLY A 7 1.76 0.80 -14.66
CA GLY A 7 1.34 1.66 -13.56
C GLY A 7 2.28 1.62 -12.34
N VAL A 8 3.57 1.31 -12.54
CA VAL A 8 4.56 1.21 -11.44
C VAL A 8 5.38 2.49 -11.38
N TYR A 9 5.40 3.13 -10.23
CA TYR A 9 6.13 4.37 -9.96
C TYR A 9 7.17 4.13 -8.88
N ILE A 10 8.43 4.45 -9.16
CA ILE A 10 9.54 4.26 -8.21
C ILE A 10 10.07 5.62 -7.79
N VAL A 11 10.05 5.86 -6.48
CA VAL A 11 10.51 7.12 -5.87
C VAL A 11 11.64 6.84 -4.89
N ARG A 12 12.71 7.64 -4.99
CA ARG A 12 13.87 7.60 -4.10
C ARG A 12 14.08 8.98 -3.49
N PRO A 13 13.32 9.34 -2.46
CA PRO A 13 13.46 10.65 -1.84
C PRO A 13 14.76 10.72 -1.02
N SER A 14 15.36 11.90 -0.94
CA SER A 14 16.54 12.15 -0.11
C SER A 14 16.23 12.19 1.40
N GLY A 15 14.95 12.37 1.76
CA GLY A 15 14.45 12.43 3.13
C GLY A 15 13.25 11.50 3.36
N SER A 16 12.52 11.74 4.43
CA SER A 16 11.20 11.14 4.62
C SER A 16 10.23 11.67 3.57
N LEU A 17 9.27 10.83 3.15
CA LEU A 17 8.25 11.18 2.16
C LEU A 17 6.90 11.38 2.86
N SER A 18 6.26 12.51 2.60
CA SER A 18 4.87 12.73 3.02
C SER A 18 3.92 12.66 1.83
N ILE A 19 2.90 11.82 1.92
CA ILE A 19 1.80 11.70 0.97
C ILE A 19 0.55 12.20 1.68
N LYS A 20 -0.10 13.20 1.13
CA LYS A 20 -1.31 13.78 1.70
C LYS A 20 -2.26 14.27 0.62
N THR A 21 -3.54 14.27 0.91
CA THR A 21 -4.58 14.80 0.00
C THR A 21 -4.35 14.34 -1.43
N SER A 22 -4.25 13.02 -1.63
CA SER A 22 -3.78 12.46 -2.89
C SER A 22 -4.65 11.30 -3.36
N ARG A 23 -4.81 11.20 -4.68
CA ARG A 23 -5.43 10.07 -5.35
C ARG A 23 -4.39 9.41 -6.27
N ILE A 24 -3.99 8.17 -5.96
CA ILE A 24 -2.94 7.44 -6.66
C ILE A 24 -3.52 6.15 -7.23
N HIS A 25 -3.37 5.97 -8.53
CA HIS A 25 -3.75 4.75 -9.24
C HIS A 25 -2.50 4.10 -9.81
N GLY A 26 -2.00 3.10 -9.13
CA GLY A 26 -0.76 2.43 -9.51
C GLY A 26 -0.07 1.73 -8.35
N THR A 27 1.03 1.07 -8.64
CA THR A 27 1.97 0.55 -7.65
C THR A 27 3.00 1.63 -7.33
N LEU A 28 3.02 2.09 -6.10
CA LEU A 28 4.03 3.04 -5.64
C LEU A 28 5.14 2.31 -4.88
N VAL A 29 6.36 2.36 -5.39
CA VAL A 29 7.56 1.81 -4.75
C VAL A 29 8.38 2.96 -4.19
N VAL A 30 8.54 3.01 -2.87
CA VAL A 30 9.34 4.03 -2.18
C VAL A 30 10.58 3.39 -1.57
N ILE A 31 11.75 3.89 -1.96
CA ILE A 31 13.03 3.39 -1.45
C ILE A 31 13.66 4.49 -0.62
N LEU A 32 13.63 4.31 0.70
CA LEU A 32 14.12 5.26 1.67
C LEU A 32 15.56 4.96 2.09
N GLY A 33 16.28 5.99 2.50
CA GLY A 33 17.53 5.85 3.26
C GLY A 33 17.26 5.41 4.70
N ALA A 34 18.32 5.00 5.42
CA ALA A 34 18.23 4.56 6.81
C ALA A 34 17.61 5.64 7.72
N GLY A 35 16.74 5.22 8.63
CA GLY A 35 16.07 6.09 9.61
C GLY A 35 15.02 7.04 8.99
N LYS A 36 14.64 6.82 7.74
CA LYS A 36 13.58 7.60 7.07
C LYS A 36 12.30 6.79 6.99
N ARG A 37 11.15 7.52 6.89
CA ARG A 37 9.82 6.90 6.82
C ARG A 37 8.96 7.52 5.73
N VAL A 38 7.97 6.75 5.28
CA VAL A 38 6.83 7.29 4.54
C VAL A 38 5.76 7.65 5.55
N GLN A 39 5.19 8.85 5.41
CA GLN A 39 4.02 9.28 6.17
C GLN A 39 2.86 9.51 5.20
N VAL A 40 1.76 8.80 5.43
CA VAL A 40 0.50 8.99 4.70
C VAL A 40 -0.45 9.71 5.63
N ASN A 41 -0.84 10.93 5.26
CA ASN A 41 -1.56 11.85 6.13
C ASN A 41 -2.84 12.37 5.47
N ASP A 42 -3.73 12.98 6.26
CA ASP A 42 -4.96 13.67 5.86
C ASP A 42 -5.97 12.71 5.21
N ARG A 43 -6.21 12.78 3.90
CA ARG A 43 -7.13 11.92 3.15
C ARG A 43 -6.46 11.44 1.89
N VAL A 44 -6.52 10.14 1.63
CA VAL A 44 -5.86 9.54 0.47
C VAL A 44 -6.71 8.44 -0.13
N LEU A 45 -6.68 8.30 -1.45
CA LEU A 45 -7.12 7.10 -2.13
C LEU A 45 -5.95 6.53 -2.91
N ILE A 46 -5.46 5.36 -2.50
CA ILE A 46 -4.38 4.66 -3.18
C ILE A 46 -4.87 3.27 -3.54
N HIS A 47 -4.85 2.93 -4.82
CA HIS A 47 -5.20 1.59 -5.27
C HIS A 47 -4.37 1.15 -6.48
N PRO A 48 -4.17 -0.17 -6.68
CA PRO A 48 -3.31 -0.65 -7.75
C PRO A 48 -3.95 -0.42 -9.13
N TYR A 49 -3.12 -0.14 -10.14
CA TYR A 49 -3.54 -0.13 -11.54
C TYR A 49 -3.85 -1.55 -12.04
N ARG A 50 -3.08 -2.53 -11.53
CA ARG A 50 -3.23 -3.95 -11.86
C ARG A 50 -3.53 -4.73 -10.58
N ALA A 51 -4.53 -5.61 -10.63
CA ALA A 51 -4.92 -6.44 -9.49
C ALA A 51 -3.85 -7.46 -9.06
N ASP A 52 -2.96 -7.83 -9.98
CA ASP A 52 -1.84 -8.76 -9.76
C ASP A 52 -0.56 -8.06 -9.26
N TYR A 53 -0.63 -6.76 -8.95
CA TYR A 53 0.48 -5.99 -8.39
C TYR A 53 0.14 -5.47 -6.99
N PRO A 54 1.14 -5.33 -6.10
CA PRO A 54 0.95 -4.64 -4.84
C PRO A 54 0.63 -3.17 -5.07
N THR A 55 -0.06 -2.55 -4.14
CA THR A 55 -0.40 -1.13 -4.20
C THR A 55 0.76 -0.26 -3.72
N LEU A 56 1.40 -0.67 -2.62
CA LEU A 56 2.44 0.12 -1.98
C LEU A 56 3.57 -0.80 -1.52
N ILE A 57 4.79 -0.49 -1.95
CA ILE A 57 6.01 -1.16 -1.48
C ILE A 57 6.92 -0.09 -0.88
N ILE A 58 7.28 -0.26 0.38
CA ILE A 58 8.14 0.68 1.10
C ILE A 58 9.37 -0.06 1.62
N LYS A 59 10.55 0.34 1.14
CA LYS A 59 11.82 -0.01 1.78
C LYS A 59 12.11 1.04 2.84
N GLY A 60 11.89 0.69 4.11
CA GLY A 60 11.97 1.56 5.28
C GLY A 60 10.70 1.45 6.13
N ASP A 61 10.48 2.42 7.02
CA ASP A 61 9.31 2.47 7.90
C ASP A 61 8.13 3.20 7.25
N ALA A 62 6.93 2.91 7.72
CA ALA A 62 5.70 3.57 7.29
C ALA A 62 4.84 4.02 8.47
N GLU A 63 4.26 5.21 8.36
CA GLU A 63 3.26 5.73 9.26
C GLU A 63 1.99 6.09 8.48
N PHE A 64 0.90 5.38 8.75
CA PHE A 64 -0.42 5.65 8.18
C PHE A 64 -1.23 6.46 9.19
N ASN A 65 -1.26 7.76 9.00
CA ASN A 65 -1.86 8.75 9.91
C ASN A 65 -2.90 9.61 9.15
N PHE A 66 -3.84 8.94 8.49
CA PHE A 66 -4.90 9.58 7.72
C PHE A 66 -6.28 9.20 8.25
N ILE A 67 -7.30 9.95 7.86
CA ILE A 67 -8.67 9.76 8.31
C ILE A 67 -9.51 9.11 7.21
N SER A 68 -10.54 8.36 7.63
CA SER A 68 -11.45 7.65 6.72
C SER A 68 -12.54 8.50 6.09
N ASP A 69 -12.62 9.79 6.45
CA ASP A 69 -13.51 10.75 5.78
C ASP A 69 -13.18 10.87 4.30
N ASN A 70 -14.18 11.08 3.47
CA ASN A 70 -13.99 11.13 2.03
C ASN A 70 -12.95 12.16 1.60
N LEU A 71 -12.11 11.75 0.64
CA LEU A 71 -11.25 12.65 -0.12
C LEU A 71 -12.11 13.45 -1.10
N SER A 72 -12.39 14.69 -0.76
CA SER A 72 -13.25 15.60 -1.53
C SER A 72 -12.40 16.55 -2.36
N GLU A 73 -12.65 16.63 -3.67
CA GLU A 73 -12.00 17.61 -4.56
C GLU A 73 -12.31 19.06 -4.16
N THR A 74 -13.55 19.30 -3.71
CA THR A 74 -13.97 20.64 -3.25
C THR A 74 -13.20 21.07 -2.01
N LEU A 75 -13.01 20.15 -1.03
CA LEU A 75 -12.25 20.47 0.19
C LEU A 75 -10.74 20.54 -0.08
N ALA A 76 -10.25 19.72 -0.98
CA ALA A 76 -8.85 19.69 -1.39
C ALA A 76 -8.46 20.84 -2.33
N LEU A 77 -9.45 21.57 -2.86
CA LEU A 77 -9.27 22.58 -3.91
C LEU A 77 -8.46 22.05 -5.09
N THR A 78 -8.68 20.77 -5.44
CA THR A 78 -7.89 20.05 -6.43
C THR A 78 -8.80 19.13 -7.23
N ASN A 79 -8.70 19.17 -8.55
CA ASN A 79 -9.31 18.17 -9.42
C ASN A 79 -8.35 16.98 -9.55
N PHE A 80 -8.80 15.78 -9.18
CA PHE A 80 -7.97 14.56 -9.22
C PHE A 80 -8.00 13.82 -10.55
N ASN A 81 -8.79 14.27 -11.52
CA ASN A 81 -8.86 13.72 -12.88
C ASN A 81 -9.08 14.81 -13.93
N PRO A 82 -8.26 15.89 -13.94
CA PRO A 82 -8.46 17.00 -14.86
C PRO A 82 -8.23 16.59 -16.32
N PRO A 83 -8.75 17.37 -17.30
CA PRO A 83 -8.40 17.22 -18.70
C PRO A 83 -6.87 17.24 -18.89
N GLY A 84 -6.34 16.26 -19.62
CA GLY A 84 -4.90 16.10 -19.82
C GLY A 84 -4.17 15.24 -18.79
N ALA A 85 -4.80 14.94 -17.63
CA ALA A 85 -4.30 13.99 -16.65
C ALA A 85 -5.44 13.08 -16.14
N PRO A 86 -6.01 12.23 -17.01
CA PRO A 86 -7.15 11.40 -16.68
C PRO A 86 -6.80 10.40 -15.56
N TYR A 87 -7.73 10.20 -14.63
CA TYR A 87 -7.63 9.13 -13.67
C TYR A 87 -8.40 7.91 -14.20
N ASN A 88 -7.69 6.82 -14.45
CA ASN A 88 -8.25 5.60 -15.03
C ASN A 88 -9.04 5.85 -16.32
N GLY A 89 -8.53 6.75 -17.17
CA GLY A 89 -9.16 7.10 -18.46
C GLY A 89 -10.36 8.06 -18.37
N VAL A 90 -10.76 8.46 -17.16
CA VAL A 90 -11.89 9.38 -16.94
C VAL A 90 -11.37 10.77 -16.60
N THR A 91 -11.91 11.78 -17.25
CA THR A 91 -11.63 13.19 -16.98
C THR A 91 -12.88 13.92 -16.50
N ASP A 92 -12.68 14.92 -15.64
CA ASP A 92 -13.73 15.82 -15.19
C ASP A 92 -13.22 17.26 -15.25
N ILE A 93 -14.12 18.19 -15.59
CA ILE A 93 -13.82 19.61 -15.61
C ILE A 93 -14.10 20.25 -14.25
N LEU A 94 -15.08 19.71 -13.52
CA LEU A 94 -15.53 20.29 -12.25
C LEU A 94 -14.94 19.50 -11.07
N PRO A 95 -14.25 20.16 -10.12
CA PRO A 95 -13.67 19.49 -8.95
C PRO A 95 -14.74 19.21 -7.90
N LEU A 96 -15.73 18.38 -8.24
CA LEU A 96 -16.85 17.99 -7.36
C LEU A 96 -16.76 16.53 -6.90
N GLY A 97 -15.74 15.81 -7.30
CA GLY A 97 -15.54 14.40 -6.95
C GLY A 97 -15.36 14.21 -5.44
N SER A 98 -15.89 13.08 -4.95
CA SER A 98 -15.73 12.62 -3.57
C SER A 98 -15.44 11.13 -3.58
N TYR A 99 -14.33 10.74 -2.97
CA TYR A 99 -13.78 9.39 -3.03
C TYR A 99 -13.57 8.84 -1.63
N PRO A 100 -13.64 7.52 -1.41
CA PRO A 100 -13.28 6.95 -0.13
C PRO A 100 -11.82 7.25 0.22
N SER A 101 -11.54 7.61 1.46
CA SER A 101 -10.17 7.74 1.95
C SER A 101 -9.71 6.38 2.47
N GLU A 102 -8.94 5.66 1.66
CA GLU A 102 -8.43 4.33 1.99
C GLU A 102 -7.25 3.93 1.09
N ILE A 103 -6.49 2.95 1.54
CA ILE A 103 -5.52 2.23 0.71
C ILE A 103 -6.12 0.87 0.36
N GLN A 104 -6.21 0.53 -0.92
CA GLN A 104 -6.76 -0.73 -1.39
C GLN A 104 -5.65 -1.62 -1.94
N GLY A 105 -5.64 -2.90 -1.55
CA GLY A 105 -4.70 -3.89 -2.07
C GLY A 105 -3.62 -4.30 -1.07
N LEU A 106 -2.47 -4.76 -1.60
CA LEU A 106 -1.36 -5.22 -0.78
C LEU A 106 -0.38 -4.09 -0.50
N VAL A 107 -0.09 -3.88 0.78
CA VAL A 107 0.92 -2.97 1.30
C VAL A 107 2.07 -3.77 1.87
N HIS A 108 3.27 -3.57 1.36
CA HIS A 108 4.48 -4.23 1.85
C HIS A 108 5.49 -3.21 2.35
N VAL A 109 5.87 -3.32 3.62
CA VAL A 109 6.81 -2.43 4.30
C VAL A 109 7.96 -3.28 4.86
N THR A 110 9.20 -2.95 4.51
CA THR A 110 10.36 -3.72 5.01
C THR A 110 10.78 -3.33 6.42
N GLY A 111 10.26 -2.25 6.95
CA GLY A 111 10.46 -1.76 8.31
C GLY A 111 9.21 -1.90 9.17
N ILE A 112 9.09 -0.98 10.12
CA ILE A 112 7.96 -0.90 11.06
C ILE A 112 6.80 -0.17 10.40
N VAL A 113 5.59 -0.65 10.67
CA VAL A 113 4.33 -0.01 10.29
C VAL A 113 3.67 0.57 11.54
N THR A 114 3.31 1.83 11.50
CA THR A 114 2.45 2.46 12.53
C THR A 114 1.15 2.90 11.88
N MET A 115 0.02 2.47 12.41
CA MET A 115 -1.32 2.87 11.96
C MET A 115 -1.98 3.72 13.02
N LYS A 116 -2.46 4.90 12.63
CA LYS A 116 -3.04 5.92 13.53
C LYS A 116 -4.39 6.42 13.02
N GLN A 117 -5.09 7.14 13.88
CA GLN A 117 -6.40 7.74 13.62
C GLN A 117 -7.41 6.68 13.12
N THR A 118 -8.20 7.04 12.13
CA THR A 118 -9.16 6.14 11.46
C THR A 118 -8.63 5.65 10.12
N SER A 119 -7.30 5.54 9.98
CA SER A 119 -6.68 5.10 8.72
C SER A 119 -7.25 3.75 8.28
N ARG A 120 -7.67 3.67 7.04
CA ARG A 120 -8.35 2.48 6.50
C ARG A 120 -7.49 1.81 5.43
N ILE A 121 -7.21 0.53 5.63
CA ILE A 121 -6.56 -0.31 4.61
C ILE A 121 -7.50 -1.46 4.27
N ARG A 122 -7.94 -1.51 3.03
CA ARG A 122 -8.76 -2.60 2.48
C ARG A 122 -7.86 -3.57 1.73
N GLY A 123 -7.36 -4.57 2.42
CA GLY A 123 -6.40 -5.49 1.82
C GLY A 123 -5.54 -6.24 2.84
N VAL A 124 -4.24 -6.27 2.57
CA VAL A 124 -3.24 -6.95 3.39
C VAL A 124 -2.06 -6.02 3.66
N VAL A 125 -1.59 -6.00 4.91
CA VAL A 125 -0.36 -5.32 5.31
C VAL A 125 0.68 -6.36 5.68
N LEU A 126 1.82 -6.31 5.03
CA LEU A 126 3.01 -7.09 5.35
C LEU A 126 4.08 -6.15 5.90
N ALA A 127 4.49 -6.37 7.13
CA ALA A 127 5.59 -5.67 7.76
C ALA A 127 6.73 -6.66 8.03
N ALA A 128 7.94 -6.32 7.59
CA ALA A 128 9.12 -7.14 7.77
C ALA A 128 10.11 -6.54 8.80
N GLY A 129 9.65 -5.58 9.61
CA GLY A 129 10.41 -5.02 10.72
C GLY A 129 10.78 -6.09 11.73
N THR A 130 11.95 -5.95 12.34
CA THR A 130 12.42 -6.90 13.37
C THR A 130 11.94 -6.48 14.75
N GLY A 131 11.39 -7.44 15.50
CA GLY A 131 10.93 -7.25 16.87
C GLY A 131 9.43 -7.49 17.05
N ALA A 132 8.98 -7.37 18.30
CA ALA A 132 7.57 -7.56 18.67
C ALA A 132 6.64 -6.49 18.07
N ASP A 133 7.19 -5.35 17.68
CA ASP A 133 6.46 -4.15 17.29
C ASP A 133 6.53 -3.87 15.78
N ALA A 134 6.60 -4.93 14.93
CA ALA A 134 6.61 -4.76 13.49
C ALA A 134 5.37 -4.01 12.97
N ILE A 135 4.24 -4.13 13.66
CA ILE A 135 3.01 -3.38 13.39
C ILE A 135 2.50 -2.78 14.70
N ASN A 136 2.52 -1.46 14.79
CA ASN A 136 1.96 -0.68 15.89
C ASN A 136 0.59 -0.12 15.49
N ILE A 137 -0.39 -0.35 16.33
CA ILE A 137 -1.76 0.16 16.12
C ILE A 137 -2.05 1.16 17.23
N GLU A 138 -2.27 2.40 16.83
CA GLU A 138 -2.67 3.50 17.70
C GLU A 138 -4.05 4.02 17.26
N ASP A 139 -4.87 4.46 18.16
CA ASP A 139 -6.24 4.91 17.91
C ASP A 139 -7.16 3.78 17.37
N THR A 140 -7.92 4.05 16.29
CA THR A 140 -8.96 3.17 15.76
C THR A 140 -8.82 2.93 14.25
N PRO A 141 -7.65 2.52 13.74
CA PRO A 141 -7.51 2.20 12.33
C PRO A 141 -8.32 0.96 11.95
N GLU A 142 -8.68 0.88 10.68
CA GLU A 142 -9.46 -0.23 10.13
C GLU A 142 -8.62 -1.04 9.13
N LEU A 143 -8.50 -2.34 9.36
CA LEU A 143 -7.96 -3.28 8.39
C LEU A 143 -9.08 -4.18 7.88
N ILE A 144 -9.51 -3.96 6.64
CA ILE A 144 -10.61 -4.67 6.01
C ILE A 144 -10.07 -5.78 5.13
N TYR A 145 -10.37 -7.01 5.48
CA TYR A 145 -9.94 -8.17 4.73
C TYR A 145 -10.52 -8.21 3.32
N THR A 146 -9.67 -8.53 2.33
CA THR A 146 -10.06 -8.69 0.93
C THR A 146 -9.74 -10.12 0.48
N PRO A 147 -10.76 -11.00 0.35
CA PRO A 147 -10.55 -12.42 0.04
C PRO A 147 -9.74 -12.68 -1.25
N SER A 148 -9.92 -11.85 -2.28
CA SER A 148 -9.21 -12.00 -3.55
C SER A 148 -7.69 -11.92 -3.42
N LEU A 149 -7.17 -11.13 -2.49
CA LEU A 149 -5.73 -11.03 -2.24
C LEU A 149 -5.14 -12.30 -1.61
N PHE A 150 -5.99 -13.12 -0.99
CA PHE A 150 -5.57 -14.38 -0.40
C PHE A 150 -5.64 -15.54 -1.41
N THR A 151 -6.68 -15.55 -2.24
CA THR A 151 -6.89 -16.61 -3.25
C THR A 151 -6.07 -16.39 -4.52
N ALA A 152 -5.83 -15.14 -4.89
CA ALA A 152 -5.02 -14.71 -6.02
C ALA A 152 -4.09 -13.55 -5.61
N PRO A 153 -3.06 -13.83 -4.79
CA PRO A 153 -2.16 -12.78 -4.31
C PRO A 153 -1.40 -12.15 -5.49
N PRO A 154 -0.95 -10.90 -5.33
CA PRO A 154 -0.10 -10.26 -6.31
C PRO A 154 1.12 -11.11 -6.66
N GLN A 155 1.61 -10.97 -7.89
CA GLN A 155 2.79 -11.67 -8.38
C GLN A 155 3.96 -11.48 -7.38
N TRP A 156 4.74 -12.52 -7.14
CA TRP A 156 5.83 -12.58 -6.14
C TRP A 156 5.40 -12.70 -4.67
N TYR A 157 4.08 -12.66 -4.37
CA TYR A 157 3.52 -12.89 -3.04
C TYR A 157 2.77 -14.22 -2.94
N THR A 158 2.91 -15.07 -3.96
CA THR A 158 2.37 -16.43 -3.96
C THR A 158 3.15 -17.29 -2.99
N LYS A 159 2.45 -18.06 -2.16
CA LYS A 159 3.05 -19.03 -1.28
C LYS A 159 3.55 -20.22 -2.10
N GLU A 160 4.79 -20.23 -2.53
CA GLU A 160 5.45 -21.49 -2.89
C GLU A 160 5.71 -22.27 -1.60
N VAL A 161 4.78 -23.15 -1.23
CA VAL A 161 5.05 -24.16 -0.21
C VAL A 161 5.86 -25.24 -0.88
N ARG A 162 7.14 -25.01 -1.09
CA ARG A 162 8.10 -26.08 -1.28
C ARG A 162 8.47 -26.59 0.11
N MET A 163 7.87 -27.70 0.52
CA MET A 163 8.47 -28.55 1.53
C MET A 163 9.46 -29.47 0.78
N PRO A 164 10.77 -29.16 0.75
CA PRO A 164 11.73 -30.14 0.27
C PRO A 164 11.69 -31.30 1.27
N ILE A 165 11.34 -32.49 0.80
CA ILE A 165 11.58 -33.71 1.57
C ILE A 165 13.11 -33.84 1.60
N GLN A 166 13.70 -33.50 2.74
CA GLN A 166 15.12 -33.77 2.97
C GLN A 166 15.30 -35.29 3.14
N LEU A 167 15.80 -35.95 2.10
CA LEU A 167 16.12 -37.35 2.14
C LEU A 167 17.11 -37.58 3.30
N GLY A 168 16.76 -38.47 4.22
CA GLY A 168 17.64 -38.87 5.34
C GLY A 168 17.26 -38.27 6.71
N THR A 169 16.19 -37.46 6.85
CA THR A 169 15.77 -36.94 8.15
C THR A 169 14.76 -37.80 8.90
N TRP A 170 14.29 -38.89 8.32
CA TRP A 170 13.41 -39.87 8.96
C TRP A 170 14.23 -41.10 9.32
N SER A 171 14.68 -41.21 10.55
CA SER A 171 15.16 -42.48 11.13
C SER A 171 14.02 -43.05 11.99
N GLN A 172 13.49 -44.20 11.62
CA GLN A 172 12.66 -44.99 12.48
C GLN A 172 13.57 -45.59 13.57
N PRO A 173 13.32 -45.35 14.88
CA PRO A 173 14.06 -46.06 15.93
C PRO A 173 13.78 -47.56 15.75
N ALA A 174 14.85 -48.38 15.65
CA ALA A 174 14.71 -49.79 15.65
C ALA A 174 14.22 -50.26 17.06
N ASN A 175 13.14 -51.06 17.07
CA ASN A 175 12.66 -51.75 18.27
C ASN A 175 13.69 -52.80 18.72
#